data_f9d43d1663522829c087bffed4825de0
#
_entry.id   f9d43d1663522829c087bffed4825de0
#
_cell.length_a   1.000
_cell.length_b   1.000
_cell.length_c   1.000
_cell.angle_alpha   90.00
_cell.angle_beta   90.00
_cell.angle_gamma   90.00
#
_symmetry.space_group_name_H-M   'P 1'
#
loop_
_entity.id
_entity.type
_entity.pdbx_description
1 polymer ?
#
loop_
_entity_poly.entity_id
_entity_poly.type
_entity_poly.pdbx_seq_one_letter_code
_entity_poly.pdbx_strand_id
1 'polypeptide(L)'
;KPLEADPVIAAIAPEKDVDCFHPYNVGRLNIGTPVFQPCTPAGVMEMLWAYGISPAGKRCVVLGRSNIVGKPMAALLTQADGTVTLCHSKTPYLPWAV
;
A
#
# COMPACT_ATOMS: atom_id res chain seq x y z
N LYS A 1 5.34 -28.07 8.79
CA LYS A 1 4.49 -27.31 7.88
C LYS A 1 4.51 -25.84 8.28
N PRO A 2 4.82 -24.94 7.36
CA PRO A 2 4.83 -23.52 7.68
C PRO A 2 3.42 -23.03 8.06
N LEU A 3 3.35 -22.06 8.95
CA LEU A 3 2.10 -21.39 9.28
C LEU A 3 1.65 -20.53 8.10
N GLU A 4 0.36 -20.55 7.83
CA GLU A 4 -0.20 -19.64 6.85
C GLU A 4 -0.35 -18.25 7.47
N ALA A 5 -0.06 -17.21 6.71
CA ALA A 5 -0.09 -15.84 7.20
C ALA A 5 -1.53 -15.37 7.51
N ASP A 6 -2.49 -15.71 6.66
CA ASP A 6 -3.85 -15.19 6.78
C ASP A 6 -4.56 -15.56 8.10
N PRO A 7 -4.53 -16.84 8.57
CA PRO A 7 -5.13 -17.16 9.86
C PRO A 7 -4.42 -16.49 11.04
N VAL A 8 -3.09 -16.35 10.96
CA VAL A 8 -2.31 -15.69 12.02
C VAL A 8 -2.65 -14.21 12.10
N ILE A 9 -2.70 -13.54 10.96
CA ILE A 9 -3.06 -12.12 10.87
C ILE A 9 -4.47 -11.89 11.38
N ALA A 10 -5.44 -12.74 11.00
CA ALA A 10 -6.81 -12.61 11.44
C ALA A 10 -6.97 -12.77 12.96
N ALA A 11 -6.04 -13.44 13.62
CA ALA A 11 -6.06 -13.62 15.08
C ALA A 11 -5.53 -12.40 15.83
N ILE A 12 -4.88 -11.45 15.16
CA ILE A 12 -4.38 -10.22 15.77
C ILE A 12 -5.55 -9.28 16.07
N ALA A 13 -5.62 -8.74 17.28
CA ALA A 13 -6.60 -7.70 17.58
C ALA A 13 -6.33 -6.46 16.73
N PRO A 14 -7.32 -5.93 16.00
CA PRO A 14 -7.08 -4.80 15.09
C PRO A 14 -6.43 -3.58 15.75
N GLU A 15 -6.76 -3.29 17.00
CA GLU A 15 -6.19 -2.16 17.73
C GLU A 15 -4.71 -2.34 18.11
N LYS A 16 -4.17 -3.54 17.92
CA LYS A 16 -2.75 -3.87 18.19
C LYS A 16 -1.96 -4.13 16.91
N ASP A 17 -2.59 -4.04 15.76
CA ASP A 17 -2.01 -4.32 14.45
C ASP A 17 -1.30 -3.07 13.91
N VAL A 18 -0.16 -2.76 14.46
CA VAL A 18 0.61 -1.54 14.11
C VAL A 18 1.14 -1.56 12.66
N ASP A 19 1.26 -2.74 12.06
CA ASP A 19 1.74 -2.89 10.67
C ASP A 19 0.62 -2.80 9.65
N CYS A 20 -0.64 -2.70 10.09
CA CYS A 20 -1.82 -2.60 9.21
C CYS A 20 -1.96 -3.83 8.29
N PHE A 21 -1.85 -5.03 8.86
CA PHE A 21 -2.01 -6.29 8.13
C PHE A 21 -3.40 -6.88 8.27
N HIS A 22 -4.11 -6.58 9.38
CA HIS A 22 -5.46 -7.10 9.61
C HIS A 22 -6.43 -6.51 8.59
N PRO A 23 -7.36 -7.32 8.02
CA PRO A 23 -8.32 -6.85 7.01
C PRO A 23 -9.11 -5.62 7.43
N TYR A 24 -9.49 -5.49 8.69
CA TYR A 24 -10.17 -4.31 9.21
C TYR A 24 -9.34 -3.03 8.99
N ASN A 25 -8.04 -3.08 9.33
CA ASN A 25 -7.15 -1.93 9.19
C ASN A 25 -6.79 -1.67 7.72
N VAL A 26 -6.64 -2.71 6.93
CA VAL A 26 -6.43 -2.58 5.48
C VAL A 26 -7.63 -1.90 4.83
N GLY A 27 -8.85 -2.29 5.22
CA GLY A 27 -10.07 -1.64 4.74
C GLY A 27 -10.11 -0.17 5.10
N ARG A 28 -9.80 0.18 6.34
CA ARG A 28 -9.75 1.58 6.79
C ARG A 28 -8.71 2.39 6.03
N LEU A 29 -7.55 1.80 5.76
CA LEU A 29 -6.52 2.45 4.95
C LEU A 29 -7.06 2.79 3.57
N ASN A 30 -7.74 1.84 2.93
CA ASN A 30 -8.25 2.02 1.57
C ASN A 30 -9.37 3.05 1.46
N ILE A 31 -10.18 3.21 2.51
CA ILE A 31 -11.24 4.24 2.52
C ILE A 31 -10.78 5.60 3.04
N GLY A 32 -9.51 5.74 3.38
CA GLY A 32 -8.93 7.03 3.77
C GLY A 32 -9.05 7.39 5.24
N THR A 33 -9.40 6.43 6.12
CA THR A 33 -9.52 6.65 7.56
C THR A 33 -8.65 5.66 8.34
N PRO A 34 -7.33 5.59 8.08
CA PRO A 34 -6.48 4.59 8.72
C PRO A 34 -6.29 4.87 10.21
N VAL A 35 -6.25 3.79 10.99
CA VAL A 35 -5.79 3.84 12.37
C VAL A 35 -4.26 3.73 12.40
N PHE A 36 -3.74 2.79 11.61
CA PHE A 36 -2.30 2.60 11.42
C PHE A 36 -1.99 2.59 9.93
N GLN A 37 -0.79 3.03 9.58
CA GLN A 37 -0.28 2.94 8.21
C GLN A 37 0.88 1.95 8.17
N PRO A 38 0.97 1.11 7.11
CA PRO A 38 2.13 0.22 6.94
C PRO A 38 3.43 1.03 6.87
N CYS A 39 4.46 0.59 7.59
CA CYS A 39 5.70 1.36 7.74
C CYS A 39 6.40 1.65 6.42
N THR A 40 6.56 0.65 5.55
CA THR A 40 7.28 0.83 4.29
C THR A 40 6.58 1.80 3.35
N PRO A 41 5.29 1.65 3.04
CA PRO A 41 4.58 2.64 2.22
C PRO A 41 4.54 4.02 2.86
N ALA A 42 4.29 4.13 4.15
CA ALA A 42 4.29 5.42 4.84
C ALA A 42 5.65 6.08 4.79
N GLY A 43 6.74 5.30 4.96
CA GLY A 43 8.10 5.79 4.85
C GLY A 43 8.43 6.34 3.46
N VAL A 44 7.95 5.68 2.41
CA VAL A 44 8.11 6.18 1.03
C VAL A 44 7.41 7.52 0.86
N MET A 45 6.19 7.67 1.39
CA MET A 45 5.47 8.95 1.34
C MET A 45 6.25 10.05 2.05
N GLU A 46 6.80 9.77 3.22
CA GLU A 46 7.64 10.74 3.95
C GLU A 46 8.87 11.16 3.15
N MET A 47 9.50 10.22 2.45
CA MET A 47 10.64 10.53 1.59
C MET A 47 10.24 11.43 0.43
N LEU A 48 9.10 11.19 -0.20
CA LEU A 48 8.58 12.05 -1.27
C LEU A 48 8.36 13.48 -0.75
N TRP A 49 7.70 13.61 0.41
CA TRP A 49 7.47 14.93 1.01
C TRP A 49 8.78 15.63 1.35
N ALA A 50 9.76 14.90 1.88
CA ALA A 50 11.06 15.47 2.24
C ALA A 50 11.82 16.03 1.02
N TYR A 51 11.64 15.43 -0.15
CA TYR A 51 12.23 15.90 -1.39
C TYR A 51 11.34 16.88 -2.16
N GLY A 52 10.23 17.29 -1.59
CA GLY A 52 9.32 18.22 -2.23
C GLY A 52 8.57 17.64 -3.42
N ILE A 53 8.42 16.32 -3.48
CA ILE A 53 7.71 15.62 -4.56
C ILE A 53 6.29 15.34 -4.10
N SER A 54 5.30 16.00 -4.73
CA SER A 54 3.90 15.73 -4.48
C SER A 54 3.36 14.78 -5.54
N PRO A 55 2.67 13.69 -5.16
CA PRO A 55 2.01 12.80 -6.14
C PRO A 55 0.80 13.43 -6.81
N ALA A 56 0.26 14.52 -6.27
CA ALA A 56 -0.97 15.13 -6.77
C ALA A 56 -0.87 15.46 -8.26
N GLY A 57 -1.82 14.97 -9.05
CA GLY A 57 -1.86 15.18 -10.49
C GLY A 57 -0.80 14.42 -11.27
N LYS A 58 0.01 13.60 -10.62
CA LYS A 58 1.08 12.85 -11.28
C LYS A 58 0.67 11.42 -11.58
N ARG A 59 1.28 10.87 -12.61
CA ARG A 59 1.15 9.48 -12.96
C ARG A 59 2.15 8.66 -12.14
N CYS A 60 1.62 7.77 -11.30
CA CYS A 60 2.42 6.94 -10.40
C CYS A 60 2.33 5.48 -10.84
N VAL A 61 3.46 4.80 -10.93
CA VAL A 61 3.50 3.38 -11.27
C VAL A 61 4.07 2.61 -10.08
N VAL A 62 3.32 1.62 -9.62
CA VAL A 62 3.74 0.72 -8.54
C VAL A 62 3.99 -0.65 -9.12
N LEU A 63 5.22 -1.16 -8.97
CA LEU A 63 5.59 -2.49 -9.44
C LEU A 63 5.45 -3.47 -8.27
N GLY A 64 4.38 -4.27 -8.30
CA GLY A 64 4.04 -5.24 -7.26
C GLY A 64 2.64 -5.01 -6.73
N ARG A 65 2.02 -6.08 -6.24
CA ARG A 65 0.65 -6.02 -5.72
C ARG A 65 0.49 -6.79 -4.41
N SER A 66 1.54 -6.88 -3.61
CA SER A 66 1.46 -7.57 -2.33
C SER A 66 0.51 -6.81 -1.39
N ASN A 67 -0.11 -7.53 -0.47
CA ASN A 67 -0.96 -6.93 0.55
C ASN A 67 -0.15 -6.15 1.59
N ILE A 68 1.18 -6.35 1.60
CA ILE A 68 2.07 -5.75 2.59
C ILE A 68 2.63 -4.41 2.10
N VAL A 69 2.98 -4.30 0.83
CA VAL A 69 3.64 -3.11 0.27
C VAL A 69 2.91 -2.54 -0.94
N GLY A 70 2.70 -3.34 -1.98
CA GLY A 70 2.20 -2.84 -3.27
C GLY A 70 0.82 -2.22 -3.18
N LYS A 71 -0.15 -2.95 -2.64
CA LYS A 71 -1.52 -2.43 -2.49
C LYS A 71 -1.62 -1.26 -1.51
N PRO A 72 -0.99 -1.31 -0.33
CA PRO A 72 -0.98 -0.14 0.55
C PRO A 72 -0.29 1.07 -0.07
N MET A 73 0.79 0.87 -0.84
CA MET A 73 1.46 1.98 -1.52
C MET A 73 0.54 2.65 -2.53
N ALA A 74 -0.17 1.85 -3.34
CA ALA A 74 -1.14 2.37 -4.30
C ALA A 74 -2.26 3.15 -3.60
N ALA A 75 -2.74 2.66 -2.46
CA ALA A 75 -3.76 3.35 -1.68
C ALA A 75 -3.29 4.72 -1.18
N LEU A 76 -2.08 4.80 -0.62
CA LEU A 76 -1.53 6.05 -0.12
C LEU A 76 -1.28 7.07 -1.23
N LEU A 77 -0.77 6.63 -2.38
CA LEU A 77 -0.56 7.51 -3.53
C LEU A 77 -1.89 8.03 -4.08
N THR A 78 -2.92 7.18 -4.13
CA THR A 78 -4.26 7.59 -4.57
C THR A 78 -4.86 8.62 -3.62
N GLN A 79 -4.69 8.44 -2.32
CA GLN A 79 -5.16 9.40 -1.31
C GLN A 79 -4.41 10.72 -1.37
N ALA A 80 -3.19 10.72 -1.90
CA ALA A 80 -2.42 11.93 -2.16
C ALA A 80 -2.70 12.53 -3.54
N ASP A 81 -3.82 12.15 -4.16
CA ASP A 81 -4.31 12.66 -5.46
C ASP A 81 -3.47 12.25 -6.65
N GLY A 82 -2.68 11.19 -6.54
CA GLY A 82 -1.97 10.60 -7.66
C GLY A 82 -2.87 9.72 -8.52
N THR A 83 -2.51 9.58 -9.78
CA THR A 83 -3.10 8.59 -10.68
C THR A 83 -2.21 7.38 -10.69
N VAL A 84 -2.69 6.23 -10.19
CA VAL A 84 -1.85 5.07 -9.91
C VAL A 84 -2.11 3.94 -10.88
N THR A 85 -1.05 3.42 -11.47
CA THR A 85 -1.05 2.16 -12.23
C THR A 85 -0.31 1.12 -11.41
N LEU A 86 -0.98 0.02 -11.09
CA LEU A 86 -0.39 -1.07 -10.33
C LEU A 86 -0.05 -2.22 -11.28
N CYS A 87 1.23 -2.57 -11.36
CA CYS A 87 1.75 -3.61 -12.23
C CYS A 87 2.20 -4.83 -11.42
N HIS A 88 2.14 -5.99 -12.03
CA HIS A 88 2.49 -7.25 -11.38
C HIS A 88 3.00 -8.28 -12.40
N SER A 89 3.32 -9.48 -11.94
CA SER A 89 3.89 -10.54 -12.78
C SER A 89 2.99 -10.94 -13.98
N LYS A 90 1.69 -10.67 -13.90
CA LYS A 90 0.74 -10.95 -14.99
C LYS A 90 0.51 -9.77 -15.91
N THR A 91 1.13 -8.61 -15.64
CA THR A 91 1.01 -7.42 -16.49
C THR A 91 1.72 -7.68 -17.81
N PRO A 92 0.99 -7.67 -18.94
CA PRO A 92 1.62 -7.88 -20.24
C PRO A 92 2.38 -6.62 -20.65
N TYR A 93 3.52 -6.79 -21.29
CA TYR A 93 4.32 -5.71 -21.87
C TYR A 93 4.56 -4.57 -20.86
N LEU A 94 5.27 -4.88 -19.79
CA LEU A 94 5.57 -3.97 -18.70
C LEU A 94 6.15 -2.61 -19.16
N PRO A 95 7.08 -2.54 -20.14
CA PRO A 95 7.59 -1.25 -20.62
C PRO A 95 6.51 -0.29 -21.11
N TRP A 96 5.40 -0.80 -21.62
CA TRP A 96 4.28 0.04 -22.06
C TRP A 96 3.53 0.66 -20.86
N ALA A 97 3.43 -0.07 -19.75
CA ALA A 97 2.73 0.41 -18.56
C ALA A 97 3.55 1.47 -17.80
N VAL A 98 4.86 1.42 -17.95
CA VAL A 98 5.80 2.35 -17.30
C VAL A 98 6.08 3.54 -18.22
#